data_2515ce04e84c8c6c4d0de4d0406f46e1
#
_entry.id   2515ce04e84c8c6c4d0de4d0406f46e1
#
_cell.length_a   1.000
_cell.length_b   1.000
_cell.length_c   1.000
_cell.angle_alpha   90.00
_cell.angle_beta   90.00
_cell.angle_gamma   90.00
#
_symmetry.space_group_name_H-M   'P 1'
#
loop_
_entity.id
_entity.type
_entity.pdbx_description
1 polymer ?
#
loop_
_entity_poly.entity_id
_entity_poly.type
_entity_poly.pdbx_seq_one_letter_code
_entity_poly.pdbx_strand_id
1 'polypeptide(L)'
;MCLENTVNKGGGVCYSMNSITDISSFCRNNNLAFHLDGARIFNALIKTNQNPIDYGECFDSISVCLSKGLGAPIGSILLGSSSFISDAKRVRKSLGGGMRQVGYLAAAGIYALDNNIQRLEEDHRRASIIFDTLSKCDYVESILPCETNIVIFEISNEFFDKVISALDENNILYSPMGSKIRFVTHLHFNDSHLQKLIDVLKSIN
;
A
#
# COMPACT_ATOMS: atom_id res chain seq x y z
N MET A 1 11.67 2.13 -17.26
CA MET A 1 11.54 1.13 -16.17
C MET A 1 10.59 1.66 -15.12
N CYS A 2 9.74 0.83 -14.52
CA CYS A 2 8.87 1.21 -13.41
C CYS A 2 9.00 0.17 -12.30
N LEU A 3 9.06 0.62 -11.04
CA LEU A 3 9.07 -0.19 -9.83
C LEU A 3 7.91 0.23 -8.95
N GLU A 4 7.22 -0.72 -8.32
CA GLU A 4 6.19 -0.45 -7.29
C GLU A 4 6.76 -0.73 -5.88
N ASN A 5 6.68 0.23 -4.95
CA ASN A 5 7.03 0.00 -3.55
C ASN A 5 6.03 0.74 -2.60
N THR A 6 5.36 0.04 -1.67
CA THR A 6 5.34 -1.41 -1.45
C THR A 6 4.54 -2.13 -2.53
N VAL A 7 4.87 -3.41 -2.78
CA VAL A 7 4.28 -4.19 -3.86
C VAL A 7 2.87 -4.66 -3.49
N ASN A 8 1.84 -4.11 -4.15
CA ASN A 8 0.44 -4.35 -3.82
C ASN A 8 0.04 -5.84 -3.95
N LYS A 9 0.33 -6.44 -5.11
CA LYS A 9 0.00 -7.86 -5.37
C LYS A 9 0.95 -8.84 -4.70
N GLY A 10 2.06 -8.35 -4.14
CA GLY A 10 3.03 -9.13 -3.39
C GLY A 10 2.80 -9.17 -1.88
N GLY A 11 1.65 -8.69 -1.39
CA GLY A 11 1.37 -8.67 0.06
C GLY A 11 1.97 -7.47 0.80
N GLY A 12 2.29 -6.39 0.10
CA GLY A 12 2.84 -5.18 0.73
C GLY A 12 4.32 -5.30 1.09
N VAL A 13 5.06 -6.19 0.44
CA VAL A 13 6.51 -6.35 0.65
C VAL A 13 7.29 -5.14 0.15
N CYS A 14 8.45 -4.91 0.76
CA CYS A 14 9.33 -3.80 0.48
C CYS A 14 10.58 -4.25 -0.29
N TYR A 15 11.05 -3.43 -1.22
CA TYR A 15 12.38 -3.61 -1.80
C TYR A 15 13.46 -3.11 -0.82
N SER A 16 14.58 -3.84 -0.76
CA SER A 16 15.78 -3.33 -0.08
C SER A 16 16.37 -2.14 -0.84
N MET A 17 17.01 -1.22 -0.12
CA MET A 17 17.68 -0.07 -0.76
C MET A 17 18.79 -0.53 -1.71
N ASN A 18 19.49 -1.62 -1.39
CA ASN A 18 20.50 -2.20 -2.28
C ASN A 18 19.87 -2.63 -3.62
N SER A 19 18.75 -3.35 -3.60
CA SER A 19 18.07 -3.76 -4.83
C SER A 19 17.60 -2.55 -5.66
N ILE A 20 17.10 -1.50 -5.01
CA ILE A 20 16.68 -0.25 -5.68
C ILE A 20 17.90 0.43 -6.34
N THR A 21 19.01 0.52 -5.63
CA THR A 21 20.26 1.11 -6.13
C THR A 21 20.84 0.35 -7.31
N ASP A 22 20.82 -0.98 -7.26
CA ASP A 22 21.30 -1.84 -8.35
C ASP A 22 20.45 -1.63 -9.61
N ILE A 23 19.11 -1.59 -9.47
CA ILE A 23 18.19 -1.32 -10.58
C ILE A 23 18.38 0.10 -11.12
N SER A 24 18.54 1.10 -10.24
CA SER A 24 18.83 2.49 -10.62
C SER A 24 20.11 2.59 -11.45
N SER A 25 21.18 1.94 -10.99
CA SER A 25 22.46 1.90 -11.69
C SER A 25 22.34 1.23 -13.06
N PHE A 26 21.62 0.12 -13.14
CA PHE A 26 21.32 -0.53 -14.41
C PHE A 26 20.55 0.41 -15.37
N CYS A 27 19.52 1.09 -14.88
CA CYS A 27 18.74 2.05 -15.68
C CYS A 27 19.61 3.17 -16.22
N ARG A 28 20.44 3.79 -15.38
CA ARG A 28 21.36 4.86 -15.78
C ARG A 28 22.35 4.40 -16.85
N ASN A 29 22.97 3.24 -16.67
CA ASN A 29 23.94 2.68 -17.61
C ASN A 29 23.32 2.34 -18.98
N ASN A 30 22.00 2.16 -19.05
CA ASN A 30 21.28 1.85 -20.27
C ASN A 30 20.43 3.02 -20.79
N ASN A 31 20.57 4.23 -20.25
CA ASN A 31 19.77 5.42 -20.59
C ASN A 31 18.26 5.18 -20.48
N LEU A 32 17.82 4.43 -19.48
CA LEU A 32 16.42 4.18 -19.18
C LEU A 32 15.95 5.09 -18.06
N ALA A 33 14.86 5.81 -18.29
CA ALA A 33 14.18 6.52 -17.21
C ALA A 33 13.63 5.54 -16.18
N PHE A 34 13.77 5.85 -14.89
CA PHE A 34 13.34 5.01 -13.77
C PHE A 34 12.26 5.71 -12.96
N HIS A 35 11.06 5.15 -12.96
CA HIS A 35 9.89 5.66 -12.22
C HIS A 35 9.55 4.78 -11.04
N LEU A 36 9.24 5.40 -9.90
CA LEU A 36 8.67 4.73 -8.74
C LEU A 36 7.15 4.94 -8.70
N ASP A 37 6.37 3.86 -8.81
CA ASP A 37 5.02 3.85 -8.26
C ASP A 37 5.11 3.72 -6.74
N GLY A 38 5.16 4.85 -6.08
CA GLY A 38 5.25 5.01 -4.63
C GLY A 38 3.86 5.17 -4.00
N ALA A 39 2.83 4.52 -4.53
CA ALA A 39 1.46 4.64 -4.03
C ALA A 39 1.34 4.34 -2.53
N ARG A 40 2.28 3.56 -1.98
CA ARG A 40 2.41 3.26 -0.54
C ARG A 40 3.84 3.46 -0.03
N ILE A 41 4.58 4.38 -0.59
CA ILE A 41 5.99 4.60 -0.24
C ILE A 41 6.19 4.86 1.26
N PHE A 42 5.29 5.58 1.92
CA PHE A 42 5.40 5.85 3.35
C PHE A 42 5.26 4.57 4.20
N ASN A 43 4.52 3.55 3.74
CA ASN A 43 4.54 2.23 4.39
C ASN A 43 5.93 1.59 4.28
N ALA A 44 6.59 1.67 3.12
CA ALA A 44 7.94 1.16 2.96
C ALA A 44 8.93 1.91 3.88
N LEU A 45 8.90 3.25 3.87
CA LEU A 45 9.79 4.08 4.68
C LEU A 45 9.66 3.78 6.18
N ILE A 46 8.43 3.67 6.69
CA ILE A 46 8.16 3.33 8.09
C ILE A 46 8.65 1.91 8.41
N LYS A 47 8.37 0.94 7.54
CA LYS A 47 8.77 -0.46 7.76
C LYS A 47 10.27 -0.66 7.76
N THR A 48 10.98 0.00 6.85
CA THR A 48 12.41 -0.22 6.60
C THR A 48 13.29 0.81 7.29
N ASN A 49 12.70 1.87 7.85
CA ASN A 49 13.42 3.04 8.40
C ASN A 49 14.42 3.65 7.39
N GLN A 50 14.08 3.61 6.10
CA GLN A 50 14.89 4.18 5.02
C GLN A 50 14.65 5.68 4.91
N ASN A 51 15.69 6.40 4.45
CA ASN A 51 15.60 7.83 4.25
C ASN A 51 14.90 8.15 2.92
N PRO A 52 13.86 9.00 2.88
CA PRO A 52 13.17 9.37 1.64
C PRO A 52 14.07 10.09 0.64
N ILE A 53 15.17 10.73 1.07
CA ILE A 53 16.16 11.37 0.19
C ILE A 53 16.82 10.34 -0.71
N ASP A 54 17.19 9.17 -0.17
CA ASP A 54 17.86 8.10 -0.91
C ASP A 54 16.97 7.60 -2.06
N TYR A 55 15.64 7.59 -1.86
CA TYR A 55 14.70 7.31 -2.95
C TYR A 55 14.72 8.41 -4.02
N GLY A 56 14.76 9.68 -3.62
CA GLY A 56 14.86 10.79 -4.57
C GLY A 56 16.09 10.72 -5.45
N GLU A 57 17.19 10.17 -4.95
CA GLU A 57 18.43 10.00 -5.70
C GLU A 57 18.39 8.81 -6.68
N CYS A 58 17.56 7.81 -6.41
CA CYS A 58 17.48 6.60 -7.25
C CYS A 58 16.55 6.75 -8.44
N PHE A 59 15.51 7.57 -8.37
CA PHE A 59 14.44 7.63 -9.37
C PHE A 59 14.39 8.98 -10.10
N ASP A 60 14.09 8.95 -11.41
CA ASP A 60 13.84 10.17 -12.19
C ASP A 60 12.48 10.79 -11.88
N SER A 61 11.52 9.96 -11.48
CA SER A 61 10.20 10.42 -11.06
C SER A 61 9.55 9.46 -10.06
N ILE A 62 8.71 10.02 -9.18
CA ILE A 62 8.01 9.25 -8.14
C ILE A 62 6.56 9.70 -8.09
N SER A 63 5.62 8.77 -8.11
CA SER A 63 4.21 9.03 -7.77
C SER A 63 3.92 8.61 -6.34
N VAL A 64 3.19 9.45 -5.59
CA VAL A 64 2.85 9.23 -4.18
C VAL A 64 1.35 9.41 -3.99
N CYS A 65 0.64 8.39 -3.50
CA CYS A 65 -0.77 8.55 -3.15
C CYS A 65 -0.93 9.13 -1.75
N LEU A 66 -1.83 10.12 -1.63
CA LEU A 66 -2.28 10.68 -0.35
C LEU A 66 -3.57 10.02 0.15
N SER A 67 -4.37 9.45 -0.76
CA SER A 67 -5.71 8.91 -0.52
C SER A 67 -5.78 7.42 -0.14
N LYS A 68 -4.67 6.88 0.37
CA LYS A 68 -4.59 5.49 0.89
C LYS A 68 -4.33 5.51 2.41
N GLY A 69 -3.28 4.88 2.89
CA GLY A 69 -2.93 4.81 4.31
C GLY A 69 -2.78 6.18 4.99
N LEU A 70 -2.40 7.21 4.26
CA LEU A 70 -2.33 8.58 4.77
C LEU A 70 -3.70 9.21 5.05
N GLY A 71 -4.79 8.68 4.48
CA GLY A 71 -6.15 9.08 4.81
C GLY A 71 -6.62 10.43 4.24
N ALA A 72 -5.92 11.03 3.30
CA ALA A 72 -6.45 12.19 2.58
C ALA A 72 -7.65 11.77 1.71
N PRO A 73 -8.66 12.64 1.52
CA PRO A 73 -9.89 12.28 0.80
C PRO A 73 -9.65 11.96 -0.68
N ILE A 74 -8.59 12.53 -1.26
CA ILE A 74 -8.22 12.39 -2.68
C ILE A 74 -6.75 12.78 -2.87
N GLY A 75 -6.14 12.31 -3.93
CA GLY A 75 -4.96 12.91 -4.51
C GLY A 75 -3.75 12.00 -4.57
N SER A 76 -2.94 12.30 -5.57
CA SER A 76 -1.58 11.79 -5.72
C SER A 76 -0.67 12.96 -6.09
N ILE A 77 0.57 12.87 -5.64
CA ILE A 77 1.63 13.85 -5.96
C ILE A 77 2.60 13.16 -6.92
N LEU A 78 2.99 13.88 -7.97
CA LEU A 78 4.06 13.47 -8.86
C LEU A 78 5.31 14.33 -8.55
N LEU A 79 6.42 13.67 -8.28
CA LEU A 79 7.73 14.26 -8.01
C LEU A 79 8.67 13.98 -9.18
N GLY A 80 9.60 14.90 -9.43
CA GLY A 80 10.61 14.79 -10.48
C GLY A 80 11.29 16.12 -10.74
N SER A 81 12.12 16.19 -11.78
CA SER A 81 12.81 17.44 -12.15
C SER A 81 11.81 18.55 -12.52
N SER A 82 12.23 19.81 -12.42
CA SER A 82 11.38 20.97 -12.74
C SER A 82 10.88 20.93 -14.19
N SER A 83 11.70 20.50 -15.14
CA SER A 83 11.31 20.34 -16.56
C SER A 83 10.24 19.27 -16.72
N PHE A 84 10.47 18.07 -16.14
CA PHE A 84 9.50 16.97 -16.16
C PHE A 84 8.15 17.39 -15.56
N ILE A 85 8.15 18.06 -14.41
CA ILE A 85 6.91 18.52 -13.76
C ILE A 85 6.21 19.61 -14.57
N SER A 86 6.96 20.49 -15.27
CA SER A 86 6.36 21.47 -16.17
C SER A 86 5.55 20.81 -17.29
N ASP A 87 6.10 19.76 -17.92
CA ASP A 87 5.41 19.01 -18.97
C ASP A 87 4.26 18.18 -18.40
N ALA A 88 4.47 17.53 -17.25
CA ALA A 88 3.43 16.76 -16.57
C ALA A 88 2.19 17.62 -16.20
N LYS A 89 2.37 18.89 -15.82
CA LYS A 89 1.25 19.81 -15.58
C LYS A 89 0.39 20.04 -16.83
N ARG A 90 1.02 20.12 -18.01
CA ARG A 90 0.32 20.27 -19.31
C ARG A 90 -0.47 19.00 -19.63
N VAL A 91 0.17 17.84 -19.51
CA VAL A 91 -0.47 16.53 -19.71
C VAL A 91 -1.64 16.35 -18.75
N ARG A 92 -1.44 16.63 -17.46
CA ARG A 92 -2.52 16.59 -16.44
C ARG A 92 -3.73 17.41 -16.86
N LYS A 93 -3.53 18.63 -17.35
CA LYS A 93 -4.62 19.48 -17.81
C LYS A 93 -5.34 18.91 -19.02
N SER A 94 -4.60 18.39 -20.00
CA SER A 94 -5.15 17.77 -21.20
C SER A 94 -5.99 16.53 -20.90
N LEU A 95 -5.61 15.77 -19.85
CA LEU A 95 -6.34 14.59 -19.38
C LEU A 95 -7.50 14.91 -18.41
N GLY A 96 -7.86 16.19 -18.23
CA GLY A 96 -8.94 16.60 -17.34
C GLY A 96 -8.59 16.70 -15.86
N GLY A 97 -7.33 16.46 -15.46
CA GLY A 97 -6.85 16.49 -14.07
C GLY A 97 -6.51 17.90 -13.54
N GLY A 98 -6.78 18.94 -14.30
CA GLY A 98 -6.53 20.34 -13.88
C GLY A 98 -7.70 20.91 -13.07
N MET A 99 -7.61 20.82 -11.74
CA MET A 99 -8.63 21.31 -10.83
C MET A 99 -8.34 22.75 -10.39
N ARG A 100 -9.37 23.61 -10.37
CA ARG A 100 -9.33 24.95 -9.76
C ARG A 100 -9.73 24.86 -8.29
N GLN A 101 -9.34 25.88 -7.50
CA GLN A 101 -9.66 25.96 -6.07
C GLN A 101 -9.35 24.68 -5.29
N VAL A 102 -8.25 24.04 -5.62
CA VAL A 102 -7.80 22.75 -5.03
C VAL A 102 -7.25 22.90 -3.60
N GLY A 103 -7.22 24.13 -3.04
CA GLY A 103 -6.65 24.43 -1.74
C GLY A 103 -7.22 23.59 -0.59
N TYR A 104 -8.51 23.26 -0.59
CA TYR A 104 -9.12 22.39 0.41
C TYR A 104 -8.52 20.99 0.39
N LEU A 105 -8.32 20.42 -0.80
CA LEU A 105 -7.74 19.11 -0.95
C LEU A 105 -6.23 19.12 -0.65
N ALA A 106 -5.55 20.21 -1.01
CA ALA A 106 -4.14 20.40 -0.66
C ALA A 106 -3.95 20.51 0.86
N ALA A 107 -4.81 21.24 1.55
CA ALA A 107 -4.78 21.34 3.02
C ALA A 107 -5.00 19.97 3.69
N ALA A 108 -5.93 19.16 3.19
CA ALA A 108 -6.11 17.79 3.67
C ALA A 108 -4.88 16.91 3.41
N GLY A 109 -4.22 17.09 2.25
CA GLY A 109 -2.95 16.42 1.93
C GLY A 109 -1.81 16.81 2.85
N ILE A 110 -1.67 18.11 3.17
CA ILE A 110 -0.68 18.63 4.12
C ILE A 110 -0.94 18.03 5.51
N TYR A 111 -2.19 18.09 5.98
CA TYR A 111 -2.55 17.48 7.27
C TYR A 111 -2.18 15.98 7.32
N ALA A 112 -2.47 15.25 6.26
CA ALA A 112 -2.17 13.83 6.18
C ALA A 112 -0.66 13.55 6.25
N LEU A 113 0.16 14.35 5.57
CA LEU A 113 1.63 14.25 5.61
C LEU A 113 2.19 14.60 6.99
N ASP A 114 1.65 15.62 7.63
CA ASP A 114 2.15 16.08 8.94
C ASP A 114 1.73 15.16 10.10
N ASN A 115 0.58 14.48 9.99
CA ASN A 115 -0.02 13.78 11.13
C ASN A 115 -0.17 12.26 10.95
N ASN A 116 -0.19 11.74 9.72
CA ASN A 116 -0.61 10.37 9.48
C ASN A 116 0.52 9.41 9.03
N ILE A 117 1.74 9.89 8.84
CA ILE A 117 2.86 9.02 8.41
C ILE A 117 3.21 8.03 9.53
N GLN A 118 3.50 8.54 10.74
CA GLN A 118 3.96 7.67 11.82
C GLN A 118 2.89 6.66 12.27
N ARG A 119 1.60 7.01 12.19
CA ARG A 119 0.53 6.09 12.56
C ARG A 119 0.42 4.85 11.65
N LEU A 120 1.09 4.82 10.49
CA LEU A 120 1.14 3.63 9.62
C LEU A 120 1.73 2.41 10.36
N GLU A 121 2.54 2.60 11.40
CA GLU A 121 3.01 1.52 12.28
C GLU A 121 1.85 0.72 12.88
N GLU A 122 0.74 1.40 13.25
CA GLU A 122 -0.44 0.73 13.78
C GLU A 122 -1.14 -0.16 12.73
N ASP A 123 -1.15 0.30 11.47
CA ASP A 123 -1.68 -0.50 10.37
C ASP A 123 -0.81 -1.75 10.16
N HIS A 124 0.52 -1.62 10.22
CA HIS A 124 1.45 -2.75 10.12
C HIS A 124 1.29 -3.73 11.29
N ARG A 125 1.19 -3.23 12.51
CA ARG A 125 0.97 -4.06 13.71
C ARG A 125 -0.32 -4.90 13.57
N ARG A 126 -1.42 -4.26 13.18
CA ARG A 126 -2.70 -4.96 12.98
C ARG A 126 -2.64 -5.98 11.86
N ALA A 127 -2.00 -5.66 10.74
CA ALA A 127 -1.80 -6.60 9.63
C ALA A 127 -0.98 -7.81 10.07
N SER A 128 0.09 -7.62 10.85
CA SER A 128 0.90 -8.72 11.39
C SER A 128 0.08 -9.66 12.30
N ILE A 129 -0.80 -9.12 13.15
CA ILE A 129 -1.66 -9.94 14.01
C ILE A 129 -2.67 -10.76 13.18
N ILE A 130 -3.21 -10.17 12.12
CA ILE A 130 -4.09 -10.89 11.18
C ILE A 130 -3.32 -12.01 10.48
N PHE A 131 -2.12 -11.72 9.98
CA PHE A 131 -1.23 -12.69 9.35
C PHE A 131 -0.92 -13.86 10.29
N ASP A 132 -0.52 -13.58 11.54
CA ASP A 132 -0.19 -14.60 12.54
C ASP A 132 -1.40 -15.47 12.92
N THR A 133 -2.61 -14.91 12.84
CA THR A 133 -3.83 -15.66 13.07
C THR A 133 -4.13 -16.58 11.91
N LEU A 134 -4.13 -16.05 10.67
CA LEU A 134 -4.41 -16.83 9.47
C LEU A 134 -3.39 -17.95 9.23
N SER A 135 -2.12 -17.73 9.59
CA SER A 135 -1.05 -18.74 9.48
C SER A 135 -1.28 -19.98 10.35
N LYS A 136 -2.26 -19.93 11.28
CA LYS A 136 -2.64 -21.02 12.18
C LYS A 136 -3.99 -21.63 11.87
N CYS A 137 -4.66 -21.14 10.80
CA CYS A 137 -5.98 -21.62 10.40
C CYS A 137 -5.84 -22.76 9.38
N ASP A 138 -6.49 -23.88 9.62
CA ASP A 138 -6.40 -25.07 8.77
C ASP A 138 -6.99 -24.86 7.37
N TYR A 139 -7.89 -23.88 7.22
CA TYR A 139 -8.50 -23.53 5.94
C TYR A 139 -7.62 -22.64 5.04
N VAL A 140 -6.47 -22.16 5.53
CA VAL A 140 -5.55 -21.35 4.75
C VAL A 140 -4.56 -22.24 4.02
N GLU A 141 -4.66 -22.30 2.71
CA GLU A 141 -3.77 -23.10 1.84
C GLU A 141 -2.41 -22.41 1.66
N SER A 142 -2.41 -21.12 1.47
CA SER A 142 -1.19 -20.30 1.33
C SER A 142 -1.41 -18.89 1.83
N ILE A 143 -0.33 -18.25 2.31
CA ILE A 143 -0.34 -16.84 2.73
C ILE A 143 0.94 -16.16 2.25
N LEU A 144 0.82 -15.00 1.63
CA LEU A 144 1.98 -14.23 1.18
C LEU A 144 2.64 -13.53 2.37
N PRO A 145 3.96 -13.23 2.29
CA PRO A 145 4.63 -12.43 3.32
C PRO A 145 3.89 -11.11 3.59
N CYS A 146 3.74 -10.75 4.86
CA CYS A 146 3.08 -9.53 5.31
C CYS A 146 4.12 -8.62 5.98
N GLU A 147 4.67 -7.67 5.24
CA GLU A 147 5.66 -6.73 5.79
C GLU A 147 5.04 -5.41 6.23
N THR A 148 3.93 -5.00 5.63
CA THR A 148 3.27 -3.73 5.89
C THR A 148 1.78 -3.92 6.22
N ASN A 149 0.88 -3.25 5.51
CA ASN A 149 -0.53 -3.18 5.84
C ASN A 149 -1.43 -4.06 4.93
N ILE A 150 -0.87 -5.01 4.21
CA ILE A 150 -1.61 -5.89 3.30
C ILE A 150 -1.40 -7.33 3.70
N VAL A 151 -2.50 -8.08 3.83
CA VAL A 151 -2.49 -9.53 4.06
C VAL A 151 -3.20 -10.20 2.90
N ILE A 152 -2.50 -11.10 2.20
CA ILE A 152 -3.05 -11.87 1.07
C ILE A 152 -2.91 -13.35 1.37
N PHE A 153 -4.01 -14.07 1.33
CA PHE A 153 -4.04 -15.50 1.60
C PHE A 153 -4.99 -16.22 0.64
N GLU A 154 -4.77 -17.50 0.48
CA GLU A 154 -5.57 -18.40 -0.33
C GLU A 154 -6.32 -19.37 0.58
N ILE A 155 -7.58 -19.62 0.28
CA ILE A 155 -8.44 -20.51 1.05
C ILE A 155 -8.54 -21.81 0.29
N SER A 156 -8.45 -22.94 0.98
CA SER A 156 -8.70 -24.25 0.41
C SER A 156 -10.16 -24.35 -0.09
N ASN A 157 -10.36 -24.99 -1.23
CA ASN A 157 -11.66 -25.02 -1.92
C ASN A 157 -12.81 -25.52 -1.02
N GLU A 158 -12.55 -26.47 -0.13
CA GLU A 158 -13.55 -27.05 0.77
C GLU A 158 -14.08 -26.06 1.81
N PHE A 159 -13.29 -25.05 2.20
CA PHE A 159 -13.68 -24.04 3.17
C PHE A 159 -14.08 -22.70 2.55
N PHE A 160 -13.96 -22.55 1.23
CA PHE A 160 -14.14 -21.26 0.58
C PHE A 160 -15.50 -20.62 0.92
N ASP A 161 -16.60 -21.33 0.69
CA ASP A 161 -17.95 -20.82 0.95
C ASP A 161 -18.18 -20.54 2.44
N LYS A 162 -17.65 -21.39 3.33
CA LYS A 162 -17.75 -21.21 4.79
C LYS A 162 -17.04 -19.93 5.24
N VAL A 163 -15.83 -19.67 4.73
CA VAL A 163 -15.06 -18.46 5.06
C VAL A 163 -15.76 -17.20 4.53
N ILE A 164 -16.19 -17.23 3.26
CA ILE A 164 -16.91 -16.09 2.65
C ILE A 164 -18.18 -15.78 3.42
N SER A 165 -19.01 -16.78 3.71
CA SER A 165 -20.25 -16.58 4.48
C SER A 165 -19.98 -15.99 5.87
N ALA A 166 -18.95 -16.48 6.56
CA ALA A 166 -18.59 -15.97 7.88
C ALA A 166 -18.13 -14.49 7.83
N LEU A 167 -17.38 -14.11 6.80
CA LEU A 167 -16.96 -12.72 6.61
C LEU A 167 -18.17 -11.81 6.32
N ASP A 168 -19.04 -12.22 5.40
CA ASP A 168 -20.21 -11.44 4.96
C ASP A 168 -21.24 -11.28 6.09
N GLU A 169 -21.57 -12.35 6.82
CA GLU A 169 -22.48 -12.32 7.98
C GLU A 169 -21.99 -11.39 9.09
N ASN A 170 -20.69 -11.23 9.21
CA ASN A 170 -20.08 -10.33 10.19
C ASN A 170 -19.77 -8.93 9.65
N ASN A 171 -20.17 -8.62 8.40
CA ASN A 171 -19.89 -7.35 7.73
C ASN A 171 -18.39 -7.03 7.67
N ILE A 172 -17.55 -8.02 7.40
CA ILE A 172 -16.11 -7.88 7.22
C ILE A 172 -15.83 -7.74 5.72
N LEU A 173 -15.35 -6.57 5.32
CA LEU A 173 -15.04 -6.27 3.92
C LEU A 173 -13.68 -6.86 3.53
N TYR A 174 -13.62 -7.44 2.36
CA TYR A 174 -12.41 -7.99 1.75
C TYR A 174 -12.33 -7.66 0.27
N SER A 175 -11.16 -7.86 -0.33
CA SER A 175 -10.99 -7.75 -1.79
C SER A 175 -10.68 -9.12 -2.37
N PRO A 176 -11.54 -9.67 -3.25
CA PRO A 176 -11.25 -10.93 -3.94
C PRO A 176 -10.13 -10.73 -4.98
N MET A 177 -9.24 -11.71 -5.09
CA MET A 177 -8.14 -11.76 -6.04
C MET A 177 -8.02 -13.17 -6.66
N GLY A 178 -9.00 -13.59 -7.45
CA GLY A 178 -9.15 -14.98 -7.92
C GLY A 178 -9.48 -15.91 -6.75
N SER A 179 -8.65 -16.94 -6.51
CA SER A 179 -8.74 -17.83 -5.35
C SER A 179 -8.26 -17.22 -4.04
N LYS A 180 -7.65 -16.02 -4.10
CA LYS A 180 -7.06 -15.33 -2.93
C LYS A 180 -7.97 -14.23 -2.41
N ILE A 181 -7.83 -13.97 -1.12
CA ILE A 181 -8.46 -12.85 -0.42
C ILE A 181 -7.37 -11.88 0.02
N ARG A 182 -7.66 -10.59 -0.09
CA ARG A 182 -6.80 -9.51 0.41
C ARG A 182 -7.52 -8.70 1.46
N PHE A 183 -6.90 -8.58 2.63
CA PHE A 183 -7.21 -7.58 3.64
C PHE A 183 -6.21 -6.43 3.58
N VAL A 184 -6.69 -5.22 3.89
CA VAL A 184 -5.85 -4.02 3.98
C VAL A 184 -6.23 -3.27 5.25
N THR A 185 -5.28 -3.14 6.17
CA THR A 185 -5.45 -2.31 7.37
C THR A 185 -5.24 -0.84 7.04
N HIS A 186 -6.00 0.03 7.70
CA HIS A 186 -6.01 1.47 7.42
C HIS A 186 -6.55 2.28 8.60
N LEU A 187 -6.53 3.62 8.50
CA LEU A 187 -6.90 4.59 9.53
C LEU A 187 -8.22 4.28 10.28
N HIS A 188 -9.24 3.78 9.58
CA HIS A 188 -10.54 3.48 10.18
C HIS A 188 -10.64 2.05 10.73
N PHE A 189 -9.61 1.23 10.58
CA PHE A 189 -9.54 -0.11 11.15
C PHE A 189 -8.82 -0.06 12.50
N ASN A 190 -9.58 -0.14 13.59
CA ASN A 190 -9.08 -0.04 14.97
C ASN A 190 -8.98 -1.41 15.67
N ASP A 191 -8.56 -1.42 16.93
CA ASP A 191 -8.33 -2.66 17.67
C ASP A 191 -9.63 -3.42 17.99
N SER A 192 -10.78 -2.74 18.11
CA SER A 192 -12.07 -3.43 18.26
C SER A 192 -12.48 -4.16 16.98
N HIS A 193 -12.22 -3.56 15.82
CA HIS A 193 -12.41 -4.22 14.52
C HIS A 193 -11.45 -5.40 14.34
N LEU A 194 -10.20 -5.23 14.76
CA LEU A 194 -9.19 -6.31 14.75
C LEU A 194 -9.68 -7.50 15.60
N GLN A 195 -10.12 -7.25 16.83
CA GLN A 195 -10.57 -8.32 17.72
C GLN A 195 -11.75 -9.07 17.11
N LYS A 196 -12.74 -8.35 16.57
CA LYS A 196 -13.89 -8.95 15.89
C LYS A 196 -13.44 -9.84 14.71
N LEU A 197 -12.53 -9.34 13.87
CA LEU A 197 -11.99 -10.12 12.75
C LEU A 197 -11.30 -11.40 13.25
N ILE A 198 -10.45 -11.29 14.26
CA ILE A 198 -9.72 -12.45 14.83
C ILE A 198 -10.70 -13.51 15.38
N ASP A 199 -11.76 -13.07 16.08
CA ASP A 199 -12.76 -13.98 16.65
C ASP A 199 -13.51 -14.72 15.53
N VAL A 200 -13.89 -14.02 14.46
CA VAL A 200 -14.53 -14.64 13.29
C VAL A 200 -13.59 -15.61 12.60
N LEU A 201 -12.32 -15.22 12.32
CA LEU A 201 -11.36 -16.12 11.67
C LEU A 201 -11.11 -17.40 12.47
N LYS A 202 -11.04 -17.32 13.80
CA LYS A 202 -10.87 -18.47 14.67
C LYS A 202 -12.11 -19.37 14.79
N SER A 203 -13.31 -18.81 14.60
CA SER A 203 -14.55 -19.58 14.68
C SER A 203 -14.81 -20.48 13.47
N ILE A 204 -14.05 -20.31 12.39
CA ILE A 204 -14.17 -21.07 11.15
C ILE A 204 -13.42 -22.42 11.23
N ASN A 205 -12.39 -22.51 12.06
CA ASN A 205 -11.59 -23.73 12.27
C ASN A 205 -12.41 -24.88 12.87
#